data_baaedbebc632e6e41403af0e026e8148
#
_entry.id   baaedbebc632e6e41403af0e026e8148
#
_cell.length_a   1.000
_cell.length_b   1.000
_cell.length_c   1.000
_cell.angle_alpha   90.00
_cell.angle_beta   90.00
_cell.angle_gamma   90.00
#
_symmetry.space_group_name_H-M   'P 1'
#
loop_
_entity.id
_entity.type
_entity.pdbx_description
1 polymer ?
#
loop_
_entity_poly.entity_id
_entity_poly.type
_entity_poly.pdbx_seq_one_letter_code
_entity_poly.pdbx_strand_id
1 'polypeptide(L)'
;IRRSLVGSEMCIRDRYTPKEEAALPAGVLEPNYSKEEYLLVDGYNIIFAWEELKALAQESLDSARGQLMHTLSNYCGYRRCRLILVFDAYKVKGQHEETEQYHNITVVYTKEAETADSYIEKATHTLSKEHKVRVATSDGMEQLIILGNGALRVSAEEFRQEVAQTEAAIRAYTAQMKQGKNTITQKK
;
A
#
# COMPACT_ATOMS: atom_id res chain seq x y z
N ILE A 1 -32.49 -49.81 -36.62
CA ILE A 1 -33.35 -48.67 -36.17
C ILE A 1 -32.66 -48.01 -34.98
N ARG A 2 -32.24 -46.79 -35.17
CA ARG A 2 -31.45 -46.05 -34.18
C ARG A 2 -32.28 -44.96 -33.53
N ARG A 3 -32.25 -44.88 -32.23
CA ARG A 3 -32.79 -43.77 -31.45
C ARG A 3 -31.66 -42.87 -31.00
N SER A 4 -31.74 -41.63 -31.42
CA SER A 4 -30.89 -40.50 -31.00
C SER A 4 -31.50 -39.87 -29.79
N LEU A 5 -30.70 -39.69 -28.71
CA LEU A 5 -31.04 -38.90 -27.55
C LEU A 5 -30.31 -37.58 -27.67
N VAL A 6 -31.06 -36.50 -27.80
CA VAL A 6 -30.57 -35.14 -27.81
C VAL A 6 -30.55 -34.68 -26.36
N GLY A 7 -29.34 -34.45 -25.83
CA GLY A 7 -29.14 -33.75 -24.55
C GLY A 7 -29.24 -32.24 -24.77
N SER A 8 -30.15 -31.60 -24.10
CA SER A 8 -30.26 -30.13 -24.08
C SER A 8 -29.23 -29.54 -23.12
N GLU A 9 -28.17 -28.99 -23.64
CA GLU A 9 -27.28 -28.10 -22.89
C GLU A 9 -27.94 -26.74 -22.75
N MET A 10 -28.31 -26.43 -21.53
CA MET A 10 -28.85 -25.15 -21.13
C MET A 10 -27.68 -24.19 -20.87
N CYS A 11 -27.22 -23.50 -21.92
CA CYS A 11 -26.26 -22.41 -21.78
C CYS A 11 -26.95 -21.18 -21.16
N ILE A 12 -26.77 -21.03 -19.85
CA ILE A 12 -27.05 -19.73 -19.18
C ILE A 12 -25.89 -18.82 -19.53
N ARG A 13 -26.08 -18.04 -20.57
CA ARG A 13 -25.24 -16.88 -20.88
C ARG A 13 -25.72 -15.70 -20.05
N ASP A 14 -25.21 -15.56 -18.83
CA ASP A 14 -25.32 -14.32 -18.10
C ASP A 14 -24.62 -13.23 -18.90
N ARG A 15 -25.43 -12.39 -19.51
CA ARG A 15 -24.98 -11.14 -20.13
C ARG A 15 -24.69 -10.14 -19.01
N TYR A 16 -23.44 -10.17 -18.51
CA TYR A 16 -22.92 -9.07 -17.75
C TYR A 16 -22.77 -7.86 -18.69
N THR A 17 -23.69 -6.94 -18.59
CA THR A 17 -23.52 -5.60 -19.18
C THR A 17 -22.71 -4.77 -18.19
N PRO A 18 -21.52 -4.25 -18.57
CA PRO A 18 -20.82 -3.33 -17.70
C PRO A 18 -21.67 -2.08 -17.50
N LYS A 19 -22.09 -1.79 -16.27
CA LYS A 19 -22.62 -0.47 -15.95
C LYS A 19 -21.55 0.56 -16.27
N GLU A 20 -21.96 1.64 -16.94
CA GLU A 20 -21.13 2.80 -17.24
C GLU A 20 -20.30 3.18 -16.01
N GLU A 21 -18.98 3.08 -16.14
CA GLU A 21 -18.04 3.57 -15.15
C GLU A 21 -18.25 5.09 -15.07
N ALA A 22 -18.64 5.54 -13.91
CA ALA A 22 -18.70 6.98 -13.63
C ALA A 22 -17.31 7.56 -13.88
N ALA A 23 -17.19 8.45 -14.85
CA ALA A 23 -15.93 9.10 -15.22
C ALA A 23 -15.33 9.77 -13.98
N LEU A 24 -14.12 9.37 -13.61
CA LEU A 24 -13.33 10.03 -12.57
C LEU A 24 -13.08 11.48 -12.98
N PRO A 25 -13.09 12.44 -12.03
CA PRO A 25 -12.86 13.83 -12.35
C PRO A 25 -11.50 14.03 -13.02
N ALA A 26 -11.48 14.85 -14.07
CA ALA A 26 -10.28 15.17 -14.85
C ALA A 26 -9.17 15.74 -13.94
N GLY A 27 -8.04 15.04 -13.86
CA GLY A 27 -6.89 15.38 -13.01
C GLY A 27 -6.28 14.18 -12.29
N VAL A 28 -6.95 13.04 -12.27
CA VAL A 28 -6.33 11.79 -11.85
C VAL A 28 -5.49 11.30 -13.02
N LEU A 29 -4.16 11.44 -12.91
CA LEU A 29 -3.24 10.83 -13.87
C LEU A 29 -3.56 9.34 -13.93
N GLU A 30 -3.99 8.87 -15.10
CA GLU A 30 -4.16 7.43 -15.34
C GLU A 30 -2.83 6.73 -15.01
N PRO A 31 -2.79 5.80 -14.07
CA PRO A 31 -1.55 5.08 -13.81
C PRO A 31 -1.20 4.32 -15.08
N ASN A 32 0.00 4.55 -15.59
CA ASN A 32 0.54 3.75 -16.70
C ASN A 32 0.77 2.33 -16.17
N TYR A 33 -0.20 1.45 -16.39
CA TYR A 33 -0.28 0.07 -15.88
C TYR A 33 0.80 -0.89 -16.45
N SER A 34 1.81 -0.38 -17.14
CA SER A 34 2.84 -1.25 -17.72
C SER A 34 3.85 -1.83 -16.72
N LYS A 35 3.92 -1.27 -15.49
CA LYS A 35 4.80 -1.79 -14.43
C LYS A 35 4.15 -1.61 -13.07
N GLU A 36 4.10 -2.66 -12.26
CA GLU A 36 3.67 -2.57 -10.85
C GLU A 36 4.55 -1.56 -10.10
N GLU A 37 3.93 -0.72 -9.27
CA GLU A 37 4.63 0.24 -8.42
C GLU A 37 4.89 -0.38 -7.04
N TYR A 38 6.15 -0.43 -6.65
CA TYR A 38 6.58 -0.82 -5.32
C TYR A 38 6.93 0.41 -4.49
N LEU A 39 6.43 0.46 -3.27
CA LEU A 39 6.77 1.46 -2.26
C LEU A 39 7.46 0.77 -1.09
N LEU A 40 8.74 1.06 -0.91
CA LEU A 40 9.53 0.62 0.25
C LEU A 40 9.48 1.74 1.30
N VAL A 41 9.26 1.37 2.56
CA VAL A 41 9.11 2.34 3.65
C VAL A 41 9.99 1.91 4.82
N ASP A 42 10.90 2.78 5.25
CA ASP A 42 11.59 2.62 6.52
C ASP A 42 10.63 2.96 7.66
N GLY A 43 10.20 1.94 8.38
CA GLY A 43 9.15 2.08 9.39
C GLY A 43 9.54 2.96 10.57
N TYR A 44 10.75 2.79 11.12
CA TYR A 44 11.17 3.62 12.26
C TYR A 44 11.51 5.04 11.84
N ASN A 45 12.08 5.22 10.66
CA ASN A 45 12.36 6.53 10.13
C ASN A 45 11.06 7.34 9.99
N ILE A 46 9.99 6.72 9.44
CA ILE A 46 8.67 7.36 9.34
C ILE A 46 8.03 7.58 10.72
N ILE A 47 8.09 6.61 11.64
CA ILE A 47 7.53 6.75 13.00
C ILE A 47 8.15 7.97 13.71
N PHE A 48 9.45 8.15 13.63
CA PHE A 48 10.12 9.26 14.30
C PHE A 48 10.05 10.59 13.56
N ALA A 49 9.74 10.57 12.25
CA ALA A 49 9.53 11.77 11.45
C ALA A 49 8.10 12.35 11.57
N TRP A 50 7.09 11.50 11.79
CA TRP A 50 5.71 11.95 11.91
C TRP A 50 5.34 12.21 13.37
N GLU A 51 4.94 13.43 13.68
CA GLU A 51 4.77 13.91 15.07
C GLU A 51 3.77 13.06 15.87
N GLU A 52 2.66 12.63 15.25
CA GLU A 52 1.65 11.79 15.89
C GLU A 52 2.19 10.40 16.25
N LEU A 53 2.95 9.80 15.35
CA LEU A 53 3.54 8.47 15.59
C LEU A 53 4.70 8.56 16.56
N LYS A 54 5.47 9.64 16.52
CA LYS A 54 6.56 9.89 17.46
C LYS A 54 6.04 10.06 18.88
N ALA A 55 4.94 10.79 19.06
CA ALA A 55 4.30 10.92 20.37
C ALA A 55 3.81 9.56 20.88
N LEU A 56 3.16 8.77 20.00
CA LEU A 56 2.69 7.43 20.34
C LEU A 56 3.85 6.47 20.68
N ALA A 57 4.99 6.60 20.00
CA ALA A 57 6.17 5.78 20.22
C ALA A 57 6.84 6.05 21.59
N GLN A 58 6.65 7.23 22.17
CA GLN A 58 7.10 7.53 23.53
C GLN A 58 6.33 6.74 24.58
N GLU A 59 5.07 6.43 24.33
CA GLU A 59 4.23 5.61 25.21
C GLU A 59 4.41 4.12 24.91
N SER A 60 4.35 3.74 23.63
CA SER A 60 4.47 2.36 23.16
C SER A 60 4.92 2.30 21.71
N LEU A 61 6.13 1.77 21.50
CA LEU A 61 6.66 1.56 20.15
C LEU A 61 5.82 0.55 19.35
N ASP A 62 5.25 -0.46 20.02
CA ASP A 62 4.36 -1.45 19.38
C ASP A 62 3.07 -0.80 18.89
N SER A 63 2.50 0.11 19.67
CA SER A 63 1.32 0.87 19.27
C SER A 63 1.61 1.77 18.07
N ALA A 64 2.77 2.42 18.05
CA ALA A 64 3.19 3.25 16.91
C ALA A 64 3.39 2.40 15.63
N ARG A 65 4.00 1.20 15.74
CA ARG A 65 4.11 0.26 14.61
C ARG A 65 2.73 -0.15 14.08
N GLY A 66 1.84 -0.58 15.00
CA GLY A 66 0.48 -0.98 14.62
C GLY A 66 -0.30 0.14 13.94
N GLN A 67 -0.19 1.38 14.45
CA GLN A 67 -0.83 2.54 13.83
C GLN A 67 -0.26 2.84 12.44
N LEU A 68 1.06 2.78 12.25
CA LEU A 68 1.69 2.95 10.94
C LEU A 68 1.23 1.87 9.97
N MET A 69 1.27 0.59 10.37
CA MET A 69 0.82 -0.54 9.55
C MET A 69 -0.63 -0.36 9.09
N HIS A 70 -1.53 0.05 9.98
CA HIS A 70 -2.93 0.30 9.66
C HIS A 70 -3.10 1.46 8.66
N THR A 71 -2.41 2.57 8.89
CA THR A 71 -2.42 3.74 8.01
C THR A 71 -1.92 3.39 6.60
N LEU A 72 -0.80 2.67 6.51
CA LEU A 72 -0.20 2.29 5.24
C LEU A 72 -1.00 1.22 4.49
N SER A 73 -1.69 0.33 5.21
CA SER A 73 -2.63 -0.62 4.60
C SER A 73 -3.77 0.11 3.89
N ASN A 74 -4.37 1.13 4.53
CA ASN A 74 -5.41 1.94 3.92
C ASN A 74 -4.89 2.72 2.69
N TYR A 75 -3.70 3.32 2.81
CA TYR A 75 -3.04 4.03 1.72
C TYR A 75 -2.79 3.10 0.53
N CYS A 76 -2.20 1.93 0.76
CA CYS A 76 -1.89 0.95 -0.27
C CYS A 76 -3.16 0.44 -0.98
N GLY A 77 -4.25 0.18 -0.24
CA GLY A 77 -5.53 -0.23 -0.81
C GLY A 77 -6.13 0.81 -1.74
N TYR A 78 -6.01 2.10 -1.41
CA TYR A 78 -6.49 3.19 -2.26
C TYR A 78 -5.59 3.41 -3.49
N ARG A 79 -4.26 3.43 -3.29
CA ARG A 79 -3.28 3.70 -4.35
C ARG A 79 -3.04 2.50 -5.27
N ARG A 80 -3.45 1.30 -4.87
CA ARG A 80 -3.23 0.03 -5.59
C ARG A 80 -1.75 -0.23 -5.90
N CYS A 81 -0.85 0.11 -4.97
CA CYS A 81 0.58 -0.18 -5.05
C CYS A 81 0.95 -1.42 -4.23
N ARG A 82 2.15 -1.96 -4.44
CA ARG A 82 2.77 -2.96 -3.57
C ARG A 82 3.60 -2.25 -2.52
N LEU A 83 3.30 -2.43 -1.24
CA LEU A 83 4.00 -1.77 -0.15
C LEU A 83 4.76 -2.79 0.70
N ILE A 84 6.04 -2.50 0.93
CA ILE A 84 6.92 -3.25 1.82
C ILE A 84 7.37 -2.29 2.93
N LEU A 85 6.91 -2.56 4.14
CA LEU A 85 7.28 -1.81 5.34
C LEU A 85 8.39 -2.56 6.05
N VAL A 86 9.52 -1.90 6.29
CA VAL A 86 10.71 -2.51 6.86
C VAL A 86 10.98 -1.97 8.26
N PHE A 87 11.21 -2.84 9.22
CA PHE A 87 11.61 -2.52 10.59
C PHE A 87 12.93 -3.17 10.96
N ASP A 88 13.81 -2.44 11.65
CA ASP A 88 15.01 -3.00 12.24
C ASP A 88 14.70 -4.00 13.34
N ALA A 89 15.23 -5.21 13.24
CA ALA A 89 15.02 -6.27 14.23
C ALA A 89 15.63 -5.98 15.59
N TYR A 90 16.70 -5.14 15.67
CA TYR A 90 17.38 -4.89 16.95
C TYR A 90 16.44 -4.22 18.00
N LYS A 91 15.35 -3.60 17.53
CA LYS A 91 14.30 -3.01 18.38
C LYS A 91 13.19 -4.01 18.77
N VAL A 92 13.26 -5.24 18.23
CA VAL A 92 12.31 -6.33 18.50
C VAL A 92 13.10 -7.51 19.05
N LYS A 93 13.04 -7.73 20.36
CA LYS A 93 13.83 -8.76 21.04
C LYS A 93 13.55 -10.17 20.49
N GLY A 94 14.61 -10.85 20.01
CA GLY A 94 14.60 -12.30 19.78
C GLY A 94 14.09 -12.77 18.42
N GLN A 95 14.03 -11.92 17.41
CA GLN A 95 13.54 -12.34 16.09
C GLN A 95 14.65 -12.59 15.07
N HIS A 96 14.50 -13.70 14.34
CA HIS A 96 15.12 -13.93 13.04
C HIS A 96 14.44 -13.03 12.01
N GLU A 97 14.99 -12.91 10.78
CA GLU A 97 14.27 -12.26 9.68
C GLU A 97 12.87 -12.84 9.56
N GLU A 98 11.87 -12.02 9.76
CA GLU A 98 10.48 -12.42 9.69
C GLU A 98 9.76 -11.53 8.69
N THR A 99 9.06 -12.16 7.77
CA THR A 99 8.19 -11.47 6.82
C THR A 99 6.77 -11.87 7.12
N GLU A 100 5.94 -10.90 7.44
CA GLU A 100 4.51 -11.10 7.67
C GLU A 100 3.66 -10.34 6.66
N GLN A 101 2.48 -10.85 6.38
CA GLN A 101 1.48 -10.16 5.57
C GLN A 101 0.48 -9.48 6.50
N TYR A 102 0.51 -8.15 6.54
CA TYR A 102 -0.49 -7.37 7.26
C TYR A 102 -1.52 -6.80 6.27
N HIS A 103 -2.71 -7.42 6.22
CA HIS A 103 -3.74 -7.12 5.22
C HIS A 103 -3.18 -7.17 3.79
N ASN A 104 -3.00 -6.00 3.16
CA ASN A 104 -2.53 -5.83 1.78
C ASN A 104 -1.10 -5.28 1.68
N ILE A 105 -0.38 -5.20 2.79
CA ILE A 105 1.02 -4.79 2.82
C ILE A 105 1.92 -5.92 3.35
N THR A 106 3.16 -5.93 2.91
CA THR A 106 4.19 -6.83 3.43
C THR A 106 5.01 -6.10 4.48
N VAL A 107 5.14 -6.70 5.66
CA VAL A 107 5.98 -6.18 6.75
C VAL A 107 7.19 -7.07 6.91
N VAL A 108 8.37 -6.47 6.95
CA VAL A 108 9.66 -7.17 7.07
C VAL A 108 10.34 -6.68 8.34
N TYR A 109 10.72 -7.62 9.19
CA TYR A 109 11.64 -7.39 10.29
C TYR A 109 13.01 -7.92 9.87
N THR A 110 14.02 -7.06 9.85
CA THR A 110 15.37 -7.45 9.37
C THR A 110 16.04 -8.42 10.34
N LYS A 111 17.13 -9.05 9.89
CA LYS A 111 17.99 -9.87 10.77
C LYS A 111 18.72 -8.97 11.77
N GLU A 112 19.17 -9.55 12.88
CA GLU A 112 19.91 -8.85 13.95
C GLU A 112 21.15 -8.09 13.46
N ALA A 113 21.78 -8.55 12.38
CA ALA A 113 22.96 -7.92 11.77
C ALA A 113 22.65 -7.08 10.50
N GLU A 114 21.39 -6.91 10.13
CA GLU A 114 20.97 -6.18 8.94
C GLU A 114 20.09 -4.99 9.34
N THR A 115 20.45 -3.79 8.86
CA THR A 115 19.63 -2.58 9.05
C THR A 115 18.51 -2.52 8.02
N ALA A 116 17.46 -1.74 8.33
CA ALA A 116 16.37 -1.45 7.39
C ALA A 116 16.92 -0.84 6.10
N ASP A 117 17.86 0.10 6.21
CA ASP A 117 18.53 0.75 5.08
C ASP A 117 19.20 -0.26 4.14
N SER A 118 19.96 -1.18 4.72
CA SER A 118 20.64 -2.23 3.95
C SER A 118 19.68 -3.17 3.24
N TYR A 119 18.57 -3.50 3.88
CA TYR A 119 17.49 -4.28 3.26
C TYR A 119 16.82 -3.50 2.12
N ILE A 120 16.47 -2.24 2.35
CA ILE A 120 15.82 -1.36 1.36
C ILE A 120 16.72 -1.18 0.14
N GLU A 121 18.02 -0.97 0.33
CA GLU A 121 18.98 -0.86 -0.76
C GLU A 121 18.99 -2.12 -1.65
N LYS A 122 19.11 -3.31 -1.06
CA LYS A 122 19.10 -4.58 -1.79
C LYS A 122 17.76 -4.82 -2.52
N ALA A 123 16.65 -4.56 -1.84
CA ALA A 123 15.33 -4.70 -2.41
C ALA A 123 15.12 -3.72 -3.58
N THR A 124 15.54 -2.46 -3.43
CA THR A 124 15.50 -1.44 -4.47
C THR A 124 16.29 -1.87 -5.69
N HIS A 125 17.54 -2.32 -5.50
CA HIS A 125 18.39 -2.79 -6.61
C HIS A 125 17.77 -3.96 -7.38
N THR A 126 17.06 -4.84 -6.70
CA THR A 126 16.41 -5.99 -7.33
C THR A 126 15.12 -5.59 -8.06
N LEU A 127 14.25 -4.84 -7.38
CA LEU A 127 12.92 -4.49 -7.89
C LEU A 127 12.97 -3.46 -9.01
N SER A 128 13.90 -2.50 -8.98
CA SER A 128 13.98 -1.44 -9.99
C SER A 128 14.32 -1.93 -11.41
N LYS A 129 14.78 -3.17 -11.55
CA LYS A 129 15.05 -3.79 -12.87
C LYS A 129 13.75 -3.99 -13.68
N GLU A 130 12.66 -4.32 -13.00
CA GLU A 130 11.40 -4.71 -13.66
C GLU A 130 10.20 -3.82 -13.26
N HIS A 131 10.31 -3.13 -12.13
CA HIS A 131 9.22 -2.37 -11.54
C HIS A 131 9.57 -0.89 -11.33
N LYS A 132 8.55 -0.06 -11.11
CA LYS A 132 8.72 1.29 -10.59
C LYS A 132 8.88 1.19 -9.08
N VAL A 133 10.00 1.69 -8.55
CA VAL A 133 10.27 1.65 -7.12
C VAL A 133 10.30 3.05 -6.56
N ARG A 134 9.58 3.25 -5.46
CA ARG A 134 9.63 4.45 -4.62
C ARG A 134 10.12 4.05 -3.23
N VAL A 135 10.90 4.92 -2.61
CA VAL A 135 11.40 4.70 -1.25
C VAL A 135 11.05 5.91 -0.38
N ALA A 136 10.31 5.67 0.70
CA ALA A 136 9.96 6.69 1.68
C ALA A 136 10.94 6.61 2.87
N THR A 137 11.81 7.62 2.96
CA THR A 137 12.80 7.78 4.04
C THR A 137 13.08 9.25 4.30
N SER A 138 13.48 9.61 5.51
CA SER A 138 13.97 10.96 5.85
C SER A 138 15.51 11.04 5.88
N ASP A 139 16.24 9.92 5.74
CA ASP A 139 17.69 9.94 5.76
C ASP A 139 18.28 10.50 4.45
N GLY A 140 19.14 11.53 4.60
CA GLY A 140 19.79 12.20 3.46
C GLY A 140 20.85 11.36 2.77
N MET A 141 21.49 10.43 3.47
CA MET A 141 22.55 9.57 2.90
C MET A 141 21.98 8.45 2.03
N GLU A 142 20.86 7.86 2.44
CA GLU A 142 20.11 6.89 1.62
C GLU A 142 19.66 7.46 0.28
N GLN A 143 19.41 8.77 0.23
CA GLN A 143 18.92 9.45 -0.97
C GLN A 143 19.83 9.27 -2.18
N LEU A 144 21.15 9.29 -1.99
CA LEU A 144 22.13 9.14 -3.08
C LEU A 144 22.16 7.70 -3.62
N ILE A 145 22.01 6.71 -2.74
CA ILE A 145 22.02 5.29 -3.10
C ILE A 145 20.75 4.92 -3.85
N ILE A 146 19.60 5.42 -3.40
CA ILE A 146 18.29 5.21 -4.04
C ILE A 146 18.28 5.74 -5.48
N LEU A 147 18.76 6.97 -5.68
CA LEU A 147 18.85 7.59 -7.01
C LEU A 147 19.80 6.81 -7.94
N GLY A 148 20.92 6.30 -7.42
CA GLY A 148 21.87 5.49 -8.18
C GLY A 148 21.26 4.16 -8.67
N ASN A 149 20.26 3.63 -7.99
CA ASN A 149 19.54 2.39 -8.33
C ASN A 149 18.29 2.61 -9.19
N GLY A 150 18.00 3.84 -9.63
CA GLY A 150 16.88 4.14 -10.51
C GLY A 150 15.51 4.19 -9.81
N ALA A 151 15.47 4.24 -8.47
CA ALA A 151 14.25 4.41 -7.70
C ALA A 151 13.96 5.90 -7.44
N LEU A 152 12.69 6.21 -7.17
CA LEU A 152 12.24 7.56 -6.81
C LEU A 152 12.20 7.67 -5.28
N ARG A 153 12.85 8.68 -4.75
CA ARG A 153 12.77 9.02 -3.34
C ARG A 153 11.51 9.84 -3.04
N VAL A 154 10.94 9.56 -1.87
CA VAL A 154 9.88 10.37 -1.25
C VAL A 154 10.34 10.72 0.16
N SER A 155 10.40 11.99 0.51
CA SER A 155 10.72 12.39 1.89
C SER A 155 9.60 11.99 2.84
N ALA A 156 9.91 11.84 4.13
CA ALA A 156 8.90 11.50 5.12
C ALA A 156 7.75 12.53 5.18
N GLU A 157 8.06 13.81 4.95
CA GLU A 157 7.06 14.89 4.92
C GLU A 157 6.18 14.83 3.66
N GLU A 158 6.77 14.64 2.48
CA GLU A 158 6.01 14.44 1.24
C GLU A 158 5.11 13.21 1.35
N PHE A 159 5.63 12.13 1.90
CA PHE A 159 4.86 10.90 2.11
C PHE A 159 3.71 11.10 3.09
N ARG A 160 3.93 11.88 4.17
CA ARG A 160 2.87 12.25 5.11
C ARG A 160 1.73 13.00 4.42
N GLN A 161 2.07 13.95 3.56
CA GLN A 161 1.09 14.72 2.80
C GLN A 161 0.30 13.83 1.83
N GLU A 162 0.96 12.91 1.13
CA GLU A 162 0.28 11.93 0.26
C GLU A 162 -0.68 11.03 1.04
N VAL A 163 -0.27 10.55 2.21
CA VAL A 163 -1.12 9.72 3.08
C VAL A 163 -2.32 10.51 3.58
N ALA A 164 -2.12 11.74 4.05
CA ALA A 164 -3.20 12.60 4.52
C ALA A 164 -4.23 12.92 3.42
N GLN A 165 -3.78 13.19 2.20
CA GLN A 165 -4.65 13.39 1.04
C GLN A 165 -5.45 12.12 0.72
N THR A 166 -4.81 10.96 0.77
CA THR A 166 -5.45 9.67 0.54
C THR A 166 -6.52 9.38 1.58
N GLU A 167 -6.24 9.61 2.86
CA GLU A 167 -7.22 9.46 3.94
C GLU A 167 -8.41 10.41 3.78
N ALA A 168 -8.18 11.66 3.37
CA ALA A 168 -9.25 12.61 3.08
C ALA A 168 -10.14 12.11 1.93
N ALA A 169 -9.55 11.57 0.86
CA ALA A 169 -10.28 11.00 -0.26
C ALA A 169 -11.12 9.77 0.15
N ILE A 170 -10.56 8.88 0.96
CA ILE A 170 -11.26 7.71 1.51
C ILE A 170 -12.45 8.15 2.36
N ARG A 171 -12.27 9.15 3.25
CA ARG A 171 -13.35 9.71 4.06
C ARG A 171 -14.48 10.30 3.21
N ALA A 172 -14.13 11.09 2.19
CA ALA A 172 -15.09 11.69 1.28
C ALA A 172 -15.90 10.63 0.52
N TYR A 173 -15.22 9.62 -0.03
CA TYR A 173 -15.86 8.51 -0.73
C TYR A 173 -16.83 7.73 0.18
N THR A 174 -16.37 7.41 1.39
CA THR A 174 -17.20 6.68 2.39
C THR A 174 -18.45 7.48 2.80
N ALA A 175 -18.33 8.81 2.94
CA ALA A 175 -19.45 9.69 3.25
C ALA A 175 -20.52 9.70 2.12
N GLN A 176 -20.08 9.78 0.87
CA GLN A 176 -20.98 9.72 -0.30
C GLN A 176 -21.73 8.38 -0.38
N MET A 177 -21.04 7.27 -0.14
CA MET A 177 -21.66 5.94 -0.14
C MET A 177 -22.73 5.78 0.95
N LYS A 178 -22.53 6.37 2.14
CA LYS A 178 -23.51 6.37 3.23
C LYS A 178 -24.76 7.20 2.87
N GLN A 179 -24.60 8.35 2.24
CA GLN A 179 -25.71 9.20 1.80
C GLN A 179 -26.55 8.52 0.71
N GLY A 180 -25.91 7.88 -0.29
CA GLY A 180 -26.61 7.15 -1.34
C GLY A 180 -27.46 5.98 -0.82
N LYS A 181 -27.01 5.27 0.22
CA LYS A 181 -27.81 4.20 0.84
C LYS A 181 -29.05 4.72 1.57
N ASN A 182 -28.97 5.87 2.23
CA ASN A 182 -30.10 6.44 2.98
C ASN A 182 -31.23 6.92 2.05
N THR A 183 -30.92 7.33 0.84
CA THR A 183 -31.94 7.81 -0.14
C THR A 183 -32.77 6.65 -0.70
N ILE A 184 -32.23 5.44 -0.74
CA ILE A 184 -32.95 4.25 -1.25
C ILE A 184 -33.92 3.70 -0.20
N THR A 185 -33.64 3.88 1.08
CA THR A 185 -34.46 3.34 2.18
C THR A 185 -35.71 4.21 2.48
N GLN A 186 -35.74 5.47 2.04
CA GLN A 186 -36.88 6.39 2.24
C GLN A 186 -37.92 6.34 1.11
N LYS A 187 -37.77 5.52 0.09
CA LYS A 187 -38.71 5.35 -1.03
C LYS A 187 -39.50 4.03 -0.98
N LYS A 188 -39.74 3.49 0.20
CA LYS A 188 -40.67 2.35 0.39
C LYS A 188 -41.82 2.77 1.25
#